data_89a9acc4315a1a0d411955be6fd48c9d
#
_entry.id   89a9acc4315a1a0d411955be6fd48c9d
#
_cell.length_a   1.000
_cell.length_b   1.000
_cell.length_c   1.000
_cell.angle_alpha   90.00
_cell.angle_beta   90.00
_cell.angle_gamma   90.00
#
_symmetry.space_group_name_H-M   'P 1'
#
loop_
_entity.id
_entity.type
_entity.pdbx_description
1 polymer ?
#
loop_
_entity_poly.entity_id
_entity_poly.type
_entity_poly.pdbx_seq_one_letter_code
_entity_poly.pdbx_strand_id
1 'polypeptide(L)'
;MSNRCAAMLWLACMALPAAAETAPAPLPGAEKTLKTRVLENSARWMQGDSPLQDINVYLVGLQRQRTDPTQQNETHQYCEQVNQDFAQCVLYDGNGRGARLSGVQYIISAKLYEALAPAEKPLWSPLGYAILSGQLVAPGVPAVAEKALMKDKIAAYSKTWQLWNTGGPGRSGSALPVGEAHLLDNFVRDGEASAELVRQRDQKLGIDANKKRSERQSLAPAARPAPR
;
A
#
# COMPACT_ATOMS: atom_id res chain seq x y z
N MET A 1 -39.18 25.58 54.39
CA MET A 1 -39.55 24.43 53.51
C MET A 1 -39.20 24.85 52.08
N SER A 2 -38.07 24.40 51.59
CA SER A 2 -37.55 24.80 50.29
C SER A 2 -37.20 23.51 49.50
N ASN A 3 -38.02 23.20 48.48
CA ASN A 3 -37.83 22.11 47.56
C ASN A 3 -36.86 22.55 46.46
N ARG A 4 -35.67 21.94 46.40
CA ARG A 4 -34.74 22.04 45.27
C ARG A 4 -34.97 20.85 44.37
N CYS A 5 -35.61 21.05 43.22
CA CYS A 5 -35.65 20.09 42.11
C CYS A 5 -34.29 20.09 41.41
N ALA A 6 -33.58 18.96 41.52
CA ALA A 6 -32.39 18.71 40.71
C ALA A 6 -32.83 18.15 39.36
N ALA A 7 -32.61 18.91 38.29
CA ALA A 7 -32.79 18.44 36.91
C ALA A 7 -31.56 17.63 36.51
N MET A 8 -31.71 16.32 36.34
CA MET A 8 -30.71 15.43 35.73
C MET A 8 -30.77 15.59 34.19
N LEU A 9 -29.73 16.20 33.61
CA LEU A 9 -29.51 16.16 32.17
C LEU A 9 -28.97 14.79 31.78
N TRP A 10 -29.76 14.02 31.04
CA TRP A 10 -29.27 12.79 30.35
C TRP A 10 -28.58 13.21 29.06
N LEU A 11 -27.24 13.10 29.02
CA LEU A 11 -26.47 13.14 27.76
C LEU A 11 -26.68 11.82 27.03
N ALA A 12 -27.51 11.83 26.00
CA ALA A 12 -27.60 10.72 25.07
C ALA A 12 -26.36 10.69 24.18
N CYS A 13 -25.43 9.80 24.49
CA CYS A 13 -24.26 9.50 23.63
C CYS A 13 -24.78 8.76 22.39
N MET A 14 -24.98 9.46 21.27
CA MET A 14 -25.26 8.81 19.97
C MET A 14 -23.98 8.14 19.48
N ALA A 15 -23.87 6.84 19.71
CA ALA A 15 -22.87 6.02 19.05
C ALA A 15 -23.19 5.94 17.55
N LEU A 16 -22.38 6.57 16.73
CA LEU A 16 -22.39 6.37 15.28
C LEU A 16 -22.05 4.91 14.98
N PRO A 17 -22.84 4.21 14.14
CA PRO A 17 -22.48 2.86 13.74
C PRO A 17 -21.15 2.89 12.98
N ALA A 18 -20.14 2.21 13.50
CA ALA A 18 -18.92 1.92 12.76
C ALA A 18 -19.33 1.17 11.49
N ALA A 19 -18.97 1.71 10.33
CA ALA A 19 -19.16 1.00 9.06
C ALA A 19 -18.42 -0.34 9.15
N ALA A 20 -19.17 -1.43 9.14
CA ALA A 20 -18.62 -2.77 9.13
C ALA A 20 -17.79 -2.92 7.85
N GLU A 21 -16.47 -3.05 7.99
CA GLU A 21 -15.58 -3.42 6.90
C GLU A 21 -16.04 -4.80 6.41
N THR A 22 -16.57 -4.86 5.21
CA THR A 22 -17.02 -6.12 4.59
C THR A 22 -15.78 -7.01 4.45
N ALA A 23 -15.76 -8.10 5.21
CA ALA A 23 -14.71 -9.12 5.07
C ALA A 23 -14.60 -9.54 3.59
N PRO A 24 -13.38 -9.72 3.06
CA PRO A 24 -13.19 -10.13 1.68
C PRO A 24 -13.94 -11.45 1.42
N ALA A 25 -14.58 -11.55 0.26
CA ALA A 25 -15.31 -12.75 -0.12
C ALA A 25 -14.40 -13.99 0.00
N PRO A 26 -14.87 -15.10 0.54
CA PRO A 26 -14.05 -16.29 0.73
C PRO A 26 -13.50 -16.77 -0.61
N LEU A 27 -12.24 -17.22 -0.62
CA LEU A 27 -11.63 -17.82 -1.79
C LEU A 27 -12.38 -19.10 -2.16
N PRO A 28 -12.69 -19.33 -3.44
CA PRO A 28 -13.28 -20.59 -3.86
C PRO A 28 -12.28 -21.75 -3.66
N GLY A 29 -12.77 -22.88 -3.20
CA GLY A 29 -11.98 -24.08 -2.97
C GLY A 29 -12.34 -24.78 -1.66
N ALA A 30 -11.82 -25.98 -1.47
CA ALA A 30 -12.00 -26.74 -0.26
C ALA A 30 -11.08 -26.22 0.85
N GLU A 31 -11.54 -26.30 2.09
CA GLU A 31 -10.71 -25.99 3.26
C GLU A 31 -9.49 -26.93 3.36
N LYS A 32 -8.41 -26.41 3.96
CA LYS A 32 -7.19 -27.19 4.22
C LYS A 32 -7.50 -28.40 5.08
N THR A 33 -7.13 -29.57 4.61
CA THR A 33 -7.21 -30.81 5.36
C THR A 33 -6.20 -30.84 6.50
N LEU A 34 -6.41 -31.73 7.48
CA LEU A 34 -5.44 -31.99 8.55
C LEU A 34 -4.07 -32.40 7.96
N LYS A 35 -4.08 -33.23 6.90
CA LYS A 35 -2.84 -33.64 6.19
C LYS A 35 -2.10 -32.43 5.64
N THR A 36 -2.80 -31.51 4.99
CA THR A 36 -2.18 -30.27 4.45
C THR A 36 -1.55 -29.45 5.56
N ARG A 37 -2.23 -29.26 6.69
CA ARG A 37 -1.72 -28.49 7.84
C ARG A 37 -0.48 -29.12 8.46
N VAL A 38 -0.46 -30.45 8.59
CA VAL A 38 0.71 -31.19 9.11
C VAL A 38 1.90 -31.04 8.16
N LEU A 39 1.70 -31.18 6.86
CA LEU A 39 2.76 -31.03 5.86
C LEU A 39 3.32 -29.61 5.85
N GLU A 40 2.48 -28.58 5.91
CA GLU A 40 2.91 -27.17 5.98
C GLU A 40 3.75 -26.90 7.22
N ASN A 41 3.34 -27.42 8.39
CA ASN A 41 4.10 -27.26 9.62
C ASN A 41 5.45 -27.99 9.56
N SER A 42 5.48 -29.21 9.00
CA SER A 42 6.73 -29.96 8.82
C SER A 42 7.68 -29.24 7.87
N ALA A 43 7.16 -28.72 6.73
CA ALA A 43 7.95 -27.97 5.77
C ALA A 43 8.59 -26.72 6.42
N ARG A 44 7.84 -25.99 7.25
CA ARG A 44 8.34 -24.81 7.95
C ARG A 44 9.52 -25.10 8.87
N TRP A 45 9.55 -26.31 9.49
CA TRP A 45 10.65 -26.74 10.35
C TRP A 45 11.85 -27.28 9.59
N MET A 46 11.62 -27.86 8.41
CA MET A 46 12.65 -28.58 7.63
C MET A 46 13.29 -27.75 6.51
N GLN A 47 12.57 -26.73 6.02
CA GLN A 47 13.07 -25.82 5.02
C GLN A 47 13.72 -24.63 5.72
N GLY A 48 15.05 -24.58 5.71
CA GLY A 48 15.86 -23.58 6.40
C GLY A 48 15.63 -22.15 5.92
N ASP A 49 16.69 -21.42 5.60
CA ASP A 49 16.63 -20.02 5.20
C ASP A 49 15.71 -19.78 4.00
N SER A 50 14.83 -18.82 4.15
CA SER A 50 13.86 -18.43 3.12
C SER A 50 14.08 -16.98 2.73
N PRO A 51 14.04 -16.62 1.43
CA PRO A 51 14.13 -15.22 0.99
C PRO A 51 13.01 -14.34 1.57
N LEU A 52 11.96 -14.95 2.12
CA LEU A 52 10.89 -14.21 2.79
C LEU A 52 11.34 -13.59 4.13
N GLN A 53 12.44 -14.06 4.72
CA GLN A 53 12.99 -13.50 5.96
C GLN A 53 13.64 -12.13 5.74
N ASP A 54 14.06 -11.83 4.52
CA ASP A 54 14.67 -10.56 4.15
C ASP A 54 13.65 -9.46 3.85
N ILE A 55 12.36 -9.83 3.75
CA ILE A 55 11.26 -8.89 3.58
C ILE A 55 10.95 -8.22 4.92
N ASN A 56 11.53 -7.06 5.15
CA ASN A 56 11.52 -6.38 6.45
C ASN A 56 10.95 -4.95 6.41
N VAL A 57 10.62 -4.40 5.23
CA VAL A 57 10.05 -3.07 5.07
C VAL A 57 8.60 -3.18 4.63
N TYR A 58 7.70 -2.58 5.42
CA TYR A 58 6.28 -2.48 5.08
C TYR A 58 5.95 -1.05 4.66
N LEU A 59 5.40 -0.92 3.45
CA LEU A 59 4.94 0.35 2.88
C LEU A 59 3.47 0.21 2.46
N VAL A 60 2.75 1.33 2.46
CA VAL A 60 1.44 1.43 1.83
C VAL A 60 1.45 2.54 0.81
N GLY A 61 1.10 2.20 -0.43
CA GLY A 61 1.04 3.10 -1.55
C GLY A 61 -0.35 3.18 -2.17
N LEU A 62 -0.64 4.32 -2.80
CA LEU A 62 -1.81 4.48 -3.65
C LEU A 62 -1.34 4.51 -5.11
N GLN A 63 -1.95 3.69 -5.96
CA GLN A 63 -1.57 3.51 -7.35
C GLN A 63 -2.81 3.38 -8.23
N ARG A 64 -2.65 3.58 -9.54
CA ARG A 64 -3.71 3.42 -10.54
C ARG A 64 -3.27 2.45 -11.64
N GLN A 65 -4.22 1.78 -12.27
CA GLN A 65 -3.89 1.03 -13.49
C GLN A 65 -3.53 2.00 -14.61
N ARG A 66 -2.50 1.65 -15.38
CA ARG A 66 -2.01 2.48 -16.48
C ARG A 66 -3.04 2.58 -17.61
N THR A 67 -3.69 1.48 -17.94
CA THR A 67 -4.67 1.39 -19.02
C THR A 67 -6.05 1.91 -18.63
N ASP A 68 -6.37 1.92 -17.33
CA ASP A 68 -7.61 2.46 -16.79
C ASP A 68 -7.33 3.25 -15.50
N PRO A 69 -7.06 4.57 -15.57
CA PRO A 69 -6.75 5.40 -14.43
C PRO A 69 -7.88 5.53 -13.40
N THR A 70 -9.10 5.08 -13.71
CA THR A 70 -10.21 5.03 -12.76
C THR A 70 -10.07 3.87 -11.78
N GLN A 71 -9.29 2.85 -12.15
CA GLN A 71 -8.94 1.72 -11.30
C GLN A 71 -7.78 2.12 -10.37
N GLN A 72 -8.14 2.67 -9.22
CA GLN A 72 -7.18 3.12 -8.21
C GLN A 72 -7.14 2.13 -7.04
N ASN A 73 -5.95 1.80 -6.58
CA ASN A 73 -5.72 0.74 -5.60
C ASN A 73 -4.88 1.25 -4.42
N GLU A 74 -5.22 0.81 -3.23
CA GLU A 74 -4.32 0.77 -2.08
C GLU A 74 -3.49 -0.51 -2.17
N THR A 75 -2.17 -0.38 -2.10
CA THR A 75 -1.24 -1.51 -2.19
C THR A 75 -0.44 -1.62 -0.90
N HIS A 76 -0.51 -2.77 -0.25
CA HIS A 76 0.30 -3.11 0.92
C HIS A 76 1.56 -3.83 0.45
N GLN A 77 2.69 -3.13 0.52
CA GLN A 77 3.96 -3.52 -0.08
C GLN A 77 4.89 -4.05 1.00
N TYR A 78 5.28 -5.31 0.91
CA TYR A 78 6.27 -5.94 1.78
C TYR A 78 7.56 -6.12 0.99
N CYS A 79 8.59 -5.40 1.37
CA CYS A 79 9.78 -5.16 0.56
C CYS A 79 11.06 -5.65 1.23
N GLU A 80 11.98 -6.11 0.40
CA GLU A 80 13.38 -6.33 0.68
C GLU A 80 14.21 -5.28 -0.04
N GLN A 81 15.18 -4.68 0.66
CA GLN A 81 16.22 -3.86 0.04
C GLN A 81 17.40 -4.76 -0.33
N VAL A 82 17.46 -5.20 -1.60
CA VAL A 82 18.49 -6.13 -2.08
C VAL A 82 19.89 -5.49 -2.08
N ASN A 83 19.96 -4.22 -2.49
CA ASN A 83 21.15 -3.37 -2.42
C ASN A 83 20.74 -1.89 -2.45
N GLN A 84 21.69 -0.95 -2.44
CA GLN A 84 21.39 0.49 -2.39
C GLN A 84 20.55 0.98 -3.57
N ASP A 85 20.64 0.34 -4.72
CA ASP A 85 20.01 0.75 -5.97
C ASP A 85 18.76 -0.05 -6.34
N PHE A 86 18.49 -1.18 -5.64
CA PHE A 86 17.42 -2.11 -6.02
C PHE A 86 16.66 -2.67 -4.80
N ALA A 87 15.35 -2.62 -4.88
CA ALA A 87 14.46 -3.29 -3.93
C ALA A 87 13.37 -4.09 -4.68
N GLN A 88 12.87 -5.13 -4.03
CA GLN A 88 11.79 -5.97 -4.52
C GLN A 88 10.69 -6.10 -3.47
N CYS A 89 9.43 -6.13 -3.91
CA CYS A 89 8.28 -6.17 -3.03
C CYS A 89 7.22 -7.16 -3.53
N VAL A 90 6.57 -7.82 -2.58
CA VAL A 90 5.30 -8.51 -2.80
C VAL A 90 4.17 -7.60 -2.35
N LEU A 91 3.06 -7.58 -3.12
CA LEU A 91 1.92 -6.71 -2.87
C LEU A 91 0.72 -7.52 -2.40
N TYR A 92 0.04 -6.98 -1.38
CA TYR A 92 -1.20 -7.53 -0.86
C TYR A 92 -2.32 -6.46 -0.89
N ASP A 93 -3.57 -6.91 -0.84
CA ASP A 93 -4.75 -6.04 -0.74
C ASP A 93 -5.07 -5.60 0.70
N GLY A 94 -4.23 -6.00 1.66
CA GLY A 94 -4.35 -5.66 3.06
C GLY A 94 -3.13 -6.07 3.87
N ASN A 95 -3.15 -5.81 5.18
CA ASN A 95 -2.09 -6.17 6.11
C ASN A 95 -2.51 -7.21 7.16
N GLY A 96 -3.73 -7.72 7.06
CA GLY A 96 -4.28 -8.71 7.99
C GLY A 96 -4.07 -10.16 7.53
N ARG A 97 -4.41 -11.09 8.40
CA ARG A 97 -4.50 -12.50 8.02
C ARG A 97 -5.53 -12.68 6.92
N GLY A 98 -5.18 -13.44 5.87
CA GLY A 98 -6.04 -13.68 4.72
C GLY A 98 -5.97 -12.60 3.64
N ALA A 99 -5.12 -11.57 3.80
CA ALA A 99 -4.82 -10.66 2.71
C ALA A 99 -4.32 -11.43 1.48
N ARG A 100 -4.75 -11.00 0.30
CA ARG A 100 -4.50 -11.70 -0.95
C ARG A 100 -3.28 -11.11 -1.63
N LEU A 101 -2.40 -11.97 -2.14
CA LEU A 101 -1.28 -11.55 -2.96
C LEU A 101 -1.82 -10.94 -4.27
N SER A 102 -1.74 -9.63 -4.38
CA SER A 102 -2.32 -8.88 -5.50
C SER A 102 -1.31 -8.54 -6.60
N GLY A 103 0.00 -8.61 -6.32
CA GLY A 103 1.01 -8.27 -7.31
C GLY A 103 2.44 -8.29 -6.82
N VAL A 104 3.32 -7.73 -7.64
CA VAL A 104 4.75 -7.56 -7.34
C VAL A 104 5.22 -6.17 -7.77
N GLN A 105 6.27 -5.66 -7.10
CA GLN A 105 6.87 -4.38 -7.44
C GLN A 105 8.39 -4.44 -7.35
N TYR A 106 9.05 -3.79 -8.29
CA TYR A 106 10.46 -3.49 -8.23
C TYR A 106 10.68 -1.99 -8.07
N ILE A 107 11.69 -1.61 -7.29
CA ILE A 107 12.09 -0.22 -7.10
C ILE A 107 13.57 -0.10 -7.44
N ILE A 108 13.90 0.87 -8.30
CA ILE A 108 15.29 1.13 -8.70
C ILE A 108 15.65 2.60 -8.44
N SER A 109 16.94 2.83 -8.21
CA SER A 109 17.47 4.19 -8.11
C SER A 109 17.38 4.93 -9.45
N ALA A 110 17.49 6.27 -9.40
CA ALA A 110 17.59 7.07 -10.61
C ALA A 110 18.79 6.66 -11.50
N LYS A 111 19.90 6.25 -10.89
CA LYS A 111 21.09 5.76 -11.61
C LYS A 111 20.77 4.54 -12.48
N LEU A 112 20.09 3.54 -11.92
CA LEU A 112 19.70 2.35 -12.69
C LEU A 112 18.64 2.68 -13.72
N TYR A 113 17.67 3.57 -13.39
CA TYR A 113 16.66 4.02 -14.33
C TYR A 113 17.27 4.72 -15.55
N GLU A 114 18.27 5.59 -15.34
CA GLU A 114 18.95 6.29 -16.43
C GLU A 114 19.67 5.33 -17.39
N ALA A 115 20.17 4.21 -16.88
CA ALA A 115 20.84 3.18 -17.65
C ALA A 115 19.89 2.23 -18.42
N LEU A 116 18.57 2.29 -18.18
CA LEU A 116 17.60 1.46 -18.90
C LEU A 116 17.53 1.82 -20.38
N ALA A 117 17.26 0.81 -21.20
CA ALA A 117 16.94 1.02 -22.61
C ALA A 117 15.72 1.98 -22.76
N PRO A 118 15.69 2.83 -23.82
CA PRO A 118 14.59 3.80 -24.00
C PRO A 118 13.19 3.15 -23.98
N ALA A 119 13.05 1.96 -24.55
CA ALA A 119 11.78 1.23 -24.59
C ALA A 119 11.31 0.73 -23.21
N GLU A 120 12.24 0.54 -22.26
CA GLU A 120 11.94 0.07 -20.92
C GLU A 120 11.52 1.21 -19.97
N LYS A 121 12.09 2.40 -20.13
CA LYS A 121 11.85 3.56 -19.26
C LYS A 121 10.38 3.91 -19.05
N PRO A 122 9.52 3.91 -20.09
CA PRO A 122 8.09 4.20 -19.93
C PRO A 122 7.34 3.22 -19.03
N LEU A 123 7.90 2.03 -18.75
CA LEU A 123 7.29 1.04 -17.88
C LEU A 123 7.52 1.33 -16.38
N TRP A 124 8.32 2.33 -16.06
CA TRP A 124 8.68 2.71 -14.70
C TRP A 124 8.03 4.04 -14.33
N SER A 125 7.49 4.12 -13.14
CA SER A 125 6.79 5.30 -12.59
C SER A 125 7.58 5.91 -11.45
N PRO A 126 7.80 7.25 -11.40
CA PRO A 126 8.57 7.91 -10.36
C PRO A 126 7.85 7.85 -9.02
N LEU A 127 8.61 7.71 -7.92
CA LEU A 127 8.07 7.70 -6.56
C LEU A 127 7.97 9.10 -5.94
N GLY A 128 8.61 10.10 -6.52
CA GLY A 128 8.77 11.43 -5.93
C GLY A 128 7.47 12.06 -5.45
N TYR A 129 6.46 12.14 -6.34
CA TYR A 129 5.18 12.74 -5.98
C TYR A 129 4.44 11.89 -4.91
N ALA A 130 4.40 10.58 -5.05
CA ALA A 130 3.74 9.69 -4.07
C ALA A 130 4.32 9.84 -2.67
N ILE A 131 5.64 10.06 -2.57
CA ILE A 131 6.33 10.34 -1.31
C ILE A 131 5.95 11.73 -0.79
N LEU A 132 6.09 12.78 -1.63
CA LEU A 132 5.84 14.16 -1.22
C LEU A 132 4.39 14.41 -0.83
N SER A 133 3.44 13.79 -1.52
CA SER A 133 2.02 13.94 -1.25
C SER A 133 1.51 13.14 -0.04
N GLY A 134 2.35 12.29 0.56
CA GLY A 134 1.91 11.37 1.61
C GLY A 134 1.09 10.17 1.10
N GLN A 135 1.10 9.92 -0.20
CA GLN A 135 0.42 8.75 -0.78
C GLN A 135 1.22 7.45 -0.62
N LEU A 136 2.54 7.54 -0.49
CA LEU A 136 3.40 6.43 -0.07
C LEU A 136 3.85 6.66 1.37
N VAL A 137 3.59 5.71 2.25
CA VAL A 137 3.86 5.80 3.69
C VAL A 137 4.43 4.49 4.23
N ALA A 138 5.11 4.55 5.39
CA ALA A 138 5.57 3.39 6.15
C ALA A 138 4.82 3.35 7.50
N PRO A 139 3.66 2.68 7.60
CA PRO A 139 2.88 2.61 8.82
C PRO A 139 3.67 1.98 9.97
N GLY A 140 3.49 2.51 11.19
CA GLY A 140 4.15 2.01 12.38
C GLY A 140 5.61 2.45 12.55
N VAL A 141 6.21 3.10 11.56
CA VAL A 141 7.57 3.63 11.63
C VAL A 141 7.55 5.04 12.23
N PRO A 142 8.40 5.37 13.22
CA PRO A 142 8.49 6.73 13.76
C PRO A 142 8.79 7.76 12.66
N ALA A 143 8.19 8.96 12.77
CA ALA A 143 8.22 9.98 11.71
C ALA A 143 9.63 10.34 11.20
N VAL A 144 10.63 10.39 12.10
CA VAL A 144 12.02 10.69 11.72
C VAL A 144 12.63 9.57 10.87
N ALA A 145 12.43 8.32 11.27
CA ALA A 145 12.92 7.15 10.54
C ALA A 145 12.16 6.97 9.21
N GLU A 146 10.85 7.19 9.19
CA GLU A 146 10.06 7.19 7.97
C GLU A 146 10.54 8.26 6.98
N LYS A 147 10.80 9.49 7.46
CA LYS A 147 11.34 10.56 6.60
C LYS A 147 12.69 10.19 6.01
N ALA A 148 13.57 9.54 6.78
CA ALA A 148 14.87 9.06 6.28
C ALA A 148 14.67 8.00 5.18
N LEU A 149 13.80 7.00 5.42
CA LEU A 149 13.45 5.98 4.43
C LEU A 149 12.88 6.59 3.14
N MET A 150 12.02 7.60 3.24
CA MET A 150 11.45 8.30 2.09
C MET A 150 12.48 9.15 1.35
N LYS A 151 13.43 9.75 2.06
CA LYS A 151 14.55 10.49 1.46
C LYS A 151 15.40 9.59 0.56
N ASP A 152 15.67 8.36 0.97
CA ASP A 152 16.46 7.42 0.18
C ASP A 152 15.74 6.98 -1.11
N LYS A 153 14.41 7.05 -1.13
CA LYS A 153 13.58 6.62 -2.26
C LYS A 153 12.99 7.79 -3.09
N ILE A 154 13.23 9.05 -2.72
CA ILE A 154 12.58 10.21 -3.34
C ILE A 154 12.85 10.36 -4.84
N ALA A 155 14.04 9.94 -5.29
CA ALA A 155 14.45 9.98 -6.69
C ALA A 155 14.29 8.64 -7.40
N ALA A 156 13.75 7.62 -6.74
CA ALA A 156 13.61 6.28 -7.28
C ALA A 156 12.38 6.14 -8.21
N TYR A 157 12.37 5.05 -8.96
CA TYR A 157 11.29 4.64 -9.85
C TYR A 157 10.81 3.25 -9.48
N SER A 158 9.52 2.99 -9.65
CA SER A 158 8.95 1.66 -9.46
C SER A 158 8.31 1.13 -10.73
N LYS A 159 8.40 -0.19 -10.90
CA LYS A 159 7.64 -0.95 -11.90
C LYS A 159 6.78 -1.95 -11.14
N THR A 160 5.46 -1.79 -11.25
CA THR A 160 4.48 -2.50 -10.44
C THR A 160 3.54 -3.29 -11.33
N TRP A 161 3.41 -4.58 -11.07
CA TRP A 161 2.48 -5.47 -11.74
C TRP A 161 1.37 -5.90 -10.79
N GLN A 162 0.13 -5.55 -11.14
CA GLN A 162 -1.06 -6.12 -10.53
C GLN A 162 -1.38 -7.44 -11.24
N LEU A 163 -1.35 -8.53 -10.49
CA LEU A 163 -1.61 -9.89 -10.97
C LEU A 163 -3.04 -10.34 -10.64
N TRP A 164 -3.65 -9.67 -9.66
CA TRP A 164 -4.98 -9.98 -9.20
C TRP A 164 -5.74 -8.69 -8.87
N ASN A 165 -6.89 -8.47 -9.52
CA ASN A 165 -7.81 -7.41 -9.13
C ASN A 165 -8.69 -7.93 -7.98
N THR A 166 -8.30 -7.64 -6.76
CA THR A 166 -9.02 -8.04 -5.54
C THR A 166 -10.16 -7.09 -5.19
N GLY A 167 -10.38 -6.05 -5.99
CA GLY A 167 -11.37 -4.98 -5.75
C GLY A 167 -10.77 -3.79 -5.02
N GLY A 168 -11.65 -3.01 -4.43
CA GLY A 168 -11.30 -1.82 -3.67
C GLY A 168 -12.55 -1.07 -3.25
N PRO A 169 -12.44 0.11 -2.63
CA PRO A 169 -13.59 0.88 -2.20
C PRO A 169 -14.59 1.11 -3.34
N GLY A 170 -15.82 0.60 -3.16
CA GLY A 170 -16.90 0.72 -4.15
C GLY A 170 -16.70 -0.10 -5.43
N ARG A 171 -15.73 -1.02 -5.49
CA ARG A 171 -15.45 -1.86 -6.65
C ARG A 171 -15.36 -3.34 -6.29
N SER A 172 -16.00 -4.16 -7.10
CA SER A 172 -15.90 -5.61 -6.98
C SER A 172 -14.57 -6.11 -7.53
N GLY A 173 -13.94 -7.03 -6.82
CA GLY A 173 -12.79 -7.79 -7.30
C GLY A 173 -13.22 -9.14 -7.86
N SER A 174 -12.28 -9.85 -8.49
CA SER A 174 -12.46 -11.22 -8.92
C SER A 174 -12.23 -12.20 -7.76
N ALA A 175 -12.93 -13.32 -7.75
CA ALA A 175 -12.76 -14.36 -6.73
C ALA A 175 -11.41 -15.09 -6.86
N LEU A 176 -10.84 -15.12 -8.06
CA LEU A 176 -9.56 -15.73 -8.40
C LEU A 176 -8.71 -14.75 -9.22
N PRO A 177 -7.39 -14.89 -9.28
CA PRO A 177 -6.53 -14.11 -10.16
C PRO A 177 -6.76 -14.55 -11.61
N VAL A 178 -7.63 -13.81 -12.31
CA VAL A 178 -7.97 -14.04 -13.71
C VAL A 178 -7.65 -12.83 -14.56
N GLY A 179 -7.42 -13.04 -15.85
CA GLY A 179 -7.05 -12.01 -16.81
C GLY A 179 -5.55 -11.75 -16.88
N GLU A 180 -5.18 -10.71 -17.59
CA GLU A 180 -3.78 -10.31 -17.79
C GLU A 180 -3.26 -9.48 -16.62
N ALA A 181 -1.95 -9.48 -16.44
CA ALA A 181 -1.29 -8.60 -15.49
C ALA A 181 -1.35 -7.14 -15.98
N HIS A 182 -1.66 -6.21 -15.08
CA HIS A 182 -1.74 -4.78 -15.38
C HIS A 182 -0.58 -4.02 -14.74
N LEU A 183 0.04 -3.10 -15.48
CA LEU A 183 0.96 -2.14 -14.91
C LEU A 183 0.20 -1.12 -14.06
N LEU A 184 0.71 -0.87 -12.85
CA LEU A 184 0.26 0.21 -11.99
C LEU A 184 1.25 1.37 -12.04
N ASP A 185 0.72 2.59 -12.11
CA ASP A 185 1.48 3.82 -12.00
C ASP A 185 1.25 4.49 -10.65
N ASN A 186 2.27 5.14 -10.13
CA ASN A 186 2.13 6.10 -9.05
C ASN A 186 1.44 7.35 -9.57
N PHE A 187 0.70 8.05 -8.73
CA PHE A 187 0.23 9.39 -9.07
C PHE A 187 1.39 10.37 -9.15
N VAL A 188 1.31 11.36 -10.03
CA VAL A 188 2.41 12.29 -10.32
C VAL A 188 2.04 13.76 -10.08
N ARG A 189 0.77 14.05 -9.80
CA ARG A 189 0.25 15.41 -9.55
C ARG A 189 -0.99 15.41 -8.68
N ASP A 190 -1.34 16.57 -8.17
CA ASP A 190 -2.58 16.79 -7.41
C ASP A 190 -3.82 16.50 -8.26
N GLY A 191 -4.88 16.01 -7.62
CA GLY A 191 -6.18 15.72 -8.25
C GLY A 191 -6.28 14.38 -8.99
N GLU A 192 -5.18 13.63 -9.16
CA GLU A 192 -5.23 12.31 -9.81
C GLU A 192 -5.76 11.22 -8.86
N ALA A 193 -5.32 11.22 -7.60
CA ALA A 193 -5.80 10.28 -6.60
C ALA A 193 -7.20 10.68 -6.12
N SER A 194 -8.11 9.71 -6.02
CA SER A 194 -9.41 9.90 -5.41
C SER A 194 -9.26 10.36 -3.96
N ALA A 195 -9.90 11.48 -3.61
CA ALA A 195 -9.91 11.98 -2.24
C ALA A 195 -10.51 10.97 -1.27
N GLU A 196 -11.49 10.20 -1.72
CA GLU A 196 -12.12 9.13 -0.94
C GLU A 196 -11.15 7.99 -0.64
N LEU A 197 -10.35 7.55 -1.63
CA LEU A 197 -9.33 6.52 -1.43
C LEU A 197 -8.26 6.98 -0.42
N VAL A 198 -7.78 8.23 -0.54
CA VAL A 198 -6.82 8.81 0.41
C VAL A 198 -7.43 8.84 1.82
N ARG A 199 -8.66 9.33 1.96
CA ARG A 199 -9.35 9.44 3.24
C ARG A 199 -9.55 8.08 3.92
N GLN A 200 -10.01 7.08 3.16
CA GLN A 200 -10.23 5.73 3.69
C GLN A 200 -8.93 5.08 4.17
N ARG A 201 -7.85 5.16 3.37
CA ARG A 201 -6.54 4.69 3.77
C ARG A 201 -6.06 5.38 5.04
N ASP A 202 -6.19 6.71 5.11
CA ASP A 202 -5.74 7.50 6.25
C ASP A 202 -6.50 7.12 7.53
N GLN A 203 -7.81 6.98 7.46
CA GLN A 203 -8.64 6.53 8.58
C GLN A 203 -8.27 5.12 9.04
N LYS A 204 -8.11 4.19 8.10
CA LYS A 204 -7.78 2.78 8.38
C LYS A 204 -6.42 2.63 9.07
N LEU A 205 -5.43 3.43 8.68
CA LEU A 205 -4.05 3.32 9.14
C LEU A 205 -3.67 4.34 10.21
N GLY A 206 -4.58 5.23 10.60
CA GLY A 206 -4.29 6.33 11.54
C GLY A 206 -3.25 7.30 10.99
N ILE A 207 -3.28 7.59 9.69
CA ILE A 207 -2.35 8.46 8.98
C ILE A 207 -3.04 9.76 8.59
N ASP A 208 -2.25 10.82 8.42
CA ASP A 208 -2.68 12.09 7.85
C ASP A 208 -1.74 12.45 6.68
N ALA A 209 -2.23 12.27 5.45
CA ALA A 209 -1.49 12.55 4.24
C ALA A 209 -1.05 14.03 4.14
N ASN A 210 -1.88 14.98 4.61
CA ASN A 210 -1.53 16.40 4.59
C ASN A 210 -0.39 16.72 5.56
N LYS A 211 -0.40 16.12 6.75
CA LYS A 211 0.71 16.21 7.70
C LYS A 211 1.99 15.63 7.09
N LYS A 212 1.93 14.45 6.47
CA LYS A 212 3.07 13.83 5.77
C LYS A 212 3.60 14.72 4.65
N ARG A 213 2.72 15.34 3.87
CA ARG A 213 3.09 16.32 2.83
C ARG A 213 3.86 17.48 3.42
N SER A 214 3.37 18.08 4.50
CA SER A 214 4.05 19.19 5.17
C SER A 214 5.44 18.80 5.68
N GLU A 215 5.56 17.66 6.37
CA GLU A 215 6.81 17.16 6.93
C GLU A 215 7.88 16.83 5.87
N ARG A 216 7.45 16.51 4.63
CA ARG A 216 8.32 16.06 3.54
C ARG A 216 8.66 17.11 2.49
N GLN A 217 8.17 18.36 2.63
CA GLN A 217 8.46 19.43 1.67
C GLN A 217 9.96 19.68 1.46
N SER A 218 10.78 19.51 2.50
CA SER A 218 12.23 19.63 2.39
C SER A 218 12.90 18.60 1.47
N LEU A 219 12.18 17.54 1.07
CA LEU A 219 12.66 16.53 0.12
C LEU A 219 12.38 16.89 -1.34
N ALA A 220 11.53 17.89 -1.60
CA ALA A 220 11.09 18.24 -2.95
C ALA A 220 12.22 18.49 -3.97
N PRO A 221 13.36 19.15 -3.62
CA PRO A 221 14.44 19.36 -4.57
C PRO A 221 15.09 18.08 -5.10
N ALA A 222 14.97 16.96 -4.37
CA ALA A 222 15.53 15.66 -4.77
C ALA A 222 14.54 14.78 -5.55
N ALA A 223 13.27 15.15 -5.62
CA ALA A 223 12.26 14.40 -6.36
C ALA A 223 12.50 14.49 -7.88
N ARG A 224 12.32 13.37 -8.58
CA ARG A 224 12.39 13.36 -10.03
C ARG A 224 11.00 13.63 -10.62
N PRO A 225 10.89 14.48 -11.67
CA PRO A 225 9.63 14.70 -12.36
C PRO A 225 9.16 13.43 -13.08
N ALA A 226 7.86 13.37 -13.38
CA ALA A 226 7.35 12.34 -14.28
C ALA A 226 8.04 12.45 -15.66
N PRO A 227 8.36 11.33 -16.31
CA PRO A 227 8.79 11.33 -17.70
C PRO A 227 7.71 12.00 -18.56
N ARG A 228 8.13 12.80 -19.52
CA ARG A 228 7.23 13.44 -20.51
C ARG A 228 6.78 12.44 -21.56
#